data_fbcf9af9d84fd0c6a6fdd22aac3d5144
#
_entry.id   fbcf9af9d84fd0c6a6fdd22aac3d5144
#
_cell.length_a   1.000
_cell.length_b   1.000
_cell.length_c   1.000
_cell.angle_alpha   90.00
_cell.angle_beta   90.00
_cell.angle_gamma   90.00
#
_symmetry.space_group_name_H-M   'P 1'
#
loop_
_entity.id
_entity.type
_entity.pdbx_description
1 polymer ?
#
loop_
_entity_poly.entity_id
_entity_poly.type
_entity_poly.pdbx_seq_one_letter_code
_entity_poly.pdbx_strand_id
1 'polypeptide(L)'
;MDKSAFRLVGVLHLPPLPGAFNYEGWAVRDIAEAAAQDAIVLAEAGFTHIMIQDASDNPQPIRAAIPTIAALSVVGARVAGAIGLPVGVVVGHNDGPAAVAIAHSIEARFVRVKVLTGVSAGPSGFIEGCSVEVAAMKRLLGSGVEVWADAFEASSVSLAGSREWAAREALAFGGAHAIIVTEDGGVRAALQSIAALRSALPPDTPLLIGGRATLATMSAVIDGSDGVIVGSALKDSNGYDARVDPHTAAQFGHIRQQVLSARQGAAV
;
A
#
# COMPACT_ATOMS: atom_id res chain seq x y z
N MET A 1 21.16 -7.98 -5.10
CA MET A 1 20.03 -7.90 -4.16
C MET A 1 19.49 -9.31 -3.92
N ASP A 2 19.33 -9.67 -2.68
CA ASP A 2 18.65 -10.92 -2.33
C ASP A 2 17.16 -10.78 -2.64
N LYS A 3 16.71 -11.37 -3.76
CA LYS A 3 15.31 -11.30 -4.20
C LYS A 3 14.40 -12.32 -3.47
N SER A 4 14.92 -13.08 -2.50
CA SER A 4 14.09 -13.87 -1.57
C SER A 4 13.13 -12.96 -0.77
N ALA A 5 13.48 -11.68 -0.66
CA ALA A 5 12.72 -10.64 0.04
C ALA A 5 11.66 -9.92 -0.82
N PHE A 6 11.30 -10.43 -2.02
CA PHE A 6 10.27 -9.79 -2.86
C PHE A 6 8.93 -9.66 -2.11
N ARG A 7 8.44 -8.42 -1.99
CA ARG A 7 7.21 -8.10 -1.26
C ARG A 7 5.99 -8.26 -2.17
N LEU A 8 5.19 -9.31 -1.95
CA LEU A 8 3.86 -9.45 -2.53
C LEU A 8 2.84 -8.94 -1.51
N VAL A 9 2.31 -7.74 -1.76
CA VAL A 9 1.43 -7.02 -0.84
C VAL A 9 -0.02 -7.14 -1.32
N GLY A 10 -0.90 -7.74 -0.51
CA GLY A 10 -2.34 -7.78 -0.79
C GLY A 10 -3.05 -6.59 -0.13
N VAL A 11 -3.88 -5.87 -0.88
CA VAL A 11 -4.66 -4.75 -0.34
C VAL A 11 -6.08 -5.19 -0.05
N LEU A 12 -6.50 -4.94 1.19
CA LEU A 12 -7.89 -5.03 1.63
C LEU A 12 -8.53 -3.65 1.44
N HIS A 13 -9.21 -3.45 0.32
CA HIS A 13 -10.05 -2.26 0.11
C HIS A 13 -11.34 -2.44 0.91
N LEU A 14 -11.48 -1.68 1.98
CA LEU A 14 -12.65 -1.75 2.85
C LEU A 14 -13.87 -1.08 2.19
N PRO A 15 -15.09 -1.50 2.54
CA PRO A 15 -16.30 -0.76 2.20
C PRO A 15 -16.29 0.62 2.85
N PRO A 16 -17.22 1.54 2.46
CA PRO A 16 -17.31 2.84 3.11
C PRO A 16 -17.44 2.71 4.63
N LEU A 17 -16.58 3.42 5.36
CA LEU A 17 -16.53 3.35 6.81
C LEU A 17 -17.39 4.44 7.48
N PRO A 18 -17.74 4.32 8.77
CA PRO A 18 -18.38 5.40 9.50
C PRO A 18 -17.61 6.70 9.35
N GLY A 19 -18.32 7.77 8.93
CA GLY A 19 -17.74 9.07 8.62
C GLY A 19 -17.51 9.36 7.14
N ALA A 20 -17.56 8.34 6.27
CA ALA A 20 -17.60 8.52 4.83
C ALA A 20 -18.96 9.06 4.35
N PHE A 21 -18.97 9.85 3.29
CA PHE A 21 -20.21 10.41 2.71
C PHE A 21 -21.16 9.32 2.21
N ASN A 22 -20.61 8.25 1.69
CA ASN A 22 -21.33 7.11 1.12
C ASN A 22 -21.43 5.93 2.09
N TYR A 23 -21.29 6.15 3.40
CA TYR A 23 -21.48 5.12 4.41
C TYR A 23 -22.93 4.68 4.51
N GLU A 24 -23.20 3.38 4.38
CA GLU A 24 -24.53 2.78 4.33
C GLU A 24 -24.97 2.08 5.63
N GLY A 25 -24.24 2.31 6.73
CA GLY A 25 -24.60 1.75 8.04
C GLY A 25 -24.07 0.34 8.34
N TRP A 26 -23.09 -0.14 7.61
CA TRP A 26 -22.48 -1.45 7.83
C TRP A 26 -21.83 -1.51 9.22
N ALA A 27 -22.10 -2.58 9.97
CA ALA A 27 -21.51 -2.72 11.29
C ALA A 27 -19.98 -2.90 11.19
N VAL A 28 -19.22 -2.08 11.93
CA VAL A 28 -17.75 -2.13 11.91
C VAL A 28 -17.22 -3.52 12.25
N ARG A 29 -17.91 -4.24 13.15
CA ARG A 29 -17.56 -5.62 13.50
C ARG A 29 -17.63 -6.55 12.29
N ASP A 30 -18.65 -6.42 11.45
CA ASP A 30 -18.85 -7.29 10.29
C ASP A 30 -17.83 -6.95 9.19
N ILE A 31 -17.50 -5.67 9.00
CA ILE A 31 -16.40 -5.22 8.14
C ILE A 31 -15.07 -5.82 8.62
N ALA A 32 -14.81 -5.77 9.92
CA ALA A 32 -13.57 -6.28 10.51
C ALA A 32 -13.44 -7.80 10.33
N GLU A 33 -14.52 -8.54 10.52
CA GLU A 33 -14.52 -9.98 10.34
C GLU A 33 -14.31 -10.37 8.86
N ALA A 34 -15.00 -9.69 7.94
CA ALA A 34 -14.80 -9.89 6.51
C ALA A 34 -13.35 -9.61 6.08
N ALA A 35 -12.78 -8.49 6.53
CA ALA A 35 -11.39 -8.12 6.23
C ALA A 35 -10.39 -9.15 6.80
N ALA A 36 -10.64 -9.67 8.00
CA ALA A 36 -9.80 -10.71 8.60
C ALA A 36 -9.83 -12.02 7.80
N GLN A 37 -11.01 -12.43 7.31
CA GLN A 37 -11.13 -13.61 6.45
C GLN A 37 -10.38 -13.43 5.13
N ASP A 38 -10.50 -12.25 4.48
CA ASP A 38 -9.74 -11.94 3.28
C ASP A 38 -8.22 -11.92 3.53
N ALA A 39 -7.78 -11.44 4.69
CA ALA A 39 -6.38 -11.48 5.09
C ALA A 39 -5.85 -12.90 5.24
N ILE A 40 -6.63 -13.82 5.82
CA ILE A 40 -6.29 -15.24 5.94
C ILE A 40 -6.13 -15.87 4.55
N VAL A 41 -7.07 -15.63 3.64
CA VAL A 41 -7.00 -16.12 2.25
C VAL A 41 -5.69 -15.66 1.57
N LEU A 42 -5.32 -14.39 1.73
CA LEU A 42 -4.09 -13.87 1.15
C LEU A 42 -2.84 -14.48 1.80
N ALA A 43 -2.85 -14.66 3.13
CA ALA A 43 -1.74 -15.29 3.84
C ALA A 43 -1.51 -16.74 3.38
N GLU A 44 -2.58 -17.53 3.26
CA GLU A 44 -2.55 -18.90 2.77
C GLU A 44 -2.13 -18.98 1.29
N ALA A 45 -2.47 -17.97 0.50
CA ALA A 45 -2.05 -17.85 -0.89
C ALA A 45 -0.56 -17.47 -1.07
N GLY A 46 0.19 -17.21 0.00
CA GLY A 46 1.62 -16.90 -0.07
C GLY A 46 1.94 -15.41 -0.29
N PHE A 47 1.01 -14.51 0.02
CA PHE A 47 1.31 -13.10 0.16
C PHE A 47 2.25 -12.88 1.35
N THR A 48 3.07 -11.84 1.28
CA THR A 48 4.09 -11.57 2.30
C THR A 48 3.72 -10.40 3.21
N HIS A 49 2.83 -9.53 2.76
CA HIS A 49 2.36 -8.34 3.48
C HIS A 49 0.88 -8.13 3.18
N ILE A 50 0.16 -7.58 4.14
CA ILE A 50 -1.24 -7.15 3.97
C ILE A 50 -1.33 -5.65 4.22
N MET A 51 -2.12 -4.95 3.42
CA MET A 51 -2.36 -3.51 3.58
C MET A 51 -3.85 -3.24 3.65
N ILE A 52 -4.31 -2.56 4.70
CA ILE A 52 -5.70 -2.13 4.84
C ILE A 52 -5.86 -0.69 4.35
N GLN A 53 -6.94 -0.42 3.64
CA GLN A 53 -7.21 0.91 3.07
C GLN A 53 -8.70 1.22 3.05
N ASP A 54 -9.08 2.44 3.46
CA ASP A 54 -10.42 3.06 3.34
C ASP A 54 -10.68 3.55 1.90
N ALA A 55 -10.48 2.67 0.91
CA ALA A 55 -10.47 3.04 -0.51
C ALA A 55 -11.84 3.37 -1.10
N SER A 56 -12.92 3.00 -0.39
CA SER A 56 -14.30 3.13 -0.90
C SER A 56 -15.00 4.41 -0.46
N ASP A 57 -14.37 5.22 0.37
CA ASP A 57 -14.92 6.52 0.78
C ASP A 57 -14.98 7.46 -0.43
N ASN A 58 -16.17 8.00 -0.76
CA ASN A 58 -16.34 8.83 -1.93
C ASN A 58 -17.41 9.93 -1.70
N PRO A 59 -17.07 11.23 -1.86
CA PRO A 59 -15.70 11.73 -2.11
C PRO A 59 -14.76 11.48 -0.94
N GLN A 60 -13.51 11.13 -1.24
CA GLN A 60 -12.52 10.83 -0.20
C GLN A 60 -11.86 12.14 0.29
N PRO A 61 -11.95 12.46 1.59
CA PRO A 61 -11.30 13.64 2.15
C PRO A 61 -9.77 13.43 2.26
N ILE A 62 -9.01 14.53 2.26
CA ILE A 62 -7.54 14.48 2.47
C ILE A 62 -7.22 13.92 3.86
N ARG A 63 -7.97 14.34 4.87
CA ARG A 63 -7.89 13.85 6.26
C ARG A 63 -9.15 13.06 6.59
N ALA A 64 -8.98 11.92 7.21
CA ALA A 64 -10.09 11.06 7.59
C ALA A 64 -10.90 11.64 8.77
N ALA A 65 -12.19 11.39 8.79
CA ALA A 65 -13.02 11.72 9.93
C ALA A 65 -12.68 10.86 11.14
N ILE A 66 -12.90 11.39 12.35
CA ILE A 66 -12.65 10.63 13.61
C ILE A 66 -13.35 9.27 13.62
N PRO A 67 -14.63 9.13 13.21
CA PRO A 67 -15.28 7.81 13.16
C PRO A 67 -14.59 6.84 12.20
N THR A 68 -14.06 7.31 11.06
CA THR A 68 -13.31 6.50 10.10
C THR A 68 -12.01 5.98 10.72
N ILE A 69 -11.26 6.85 11.43
CA ILE A 69 -10.03 6.47 12.12
C ILE A 69 -10.32 5.40 13.18
N ALA A 70 -11.39 5.59 13.98
CA ALA A 70 -11.80 4.62 14.99
C ALA A 70 -12.19 3.26 14.37
N ALA A 71 -12.96 3.28 13.28
CA ALA A 71 -13.36 2.07 12.57
C ALA A 71 -12.14 1.34 11.97
N LEU A 72 -11.22 2.07 11.31
CA LEU A 72 -9.97 1.50 10.78
C LEU A 72 -9.11 0.85 11.86
N SER A 73 -9.06 1.44 13.07
CA SER A 73 -8.31 0.85 14.19
C SER A 73 -8.91 -0.49 14.61
N VAL A 74 -10.25 -0.61 14.67
CA VAL A 74 -10.94 -1.87 15.00
C VAL A 74 -10.71 -2.93 13.92
N VAL A 75 -10.88 -2.55 12.65
CA VAL A 75 -10.63 -3.45 11.51
C VAL A 75 -9.18 -3.90 11.49
N GLY A 76 -8.25 -2.96 11.64
CA GLY A 76 -6.81 -3.25 11.61
C GLY A 76 -6.38 -4.18 12.74
N ALA A 77 -6.86 -3.98 13.96
CA ALA A 77 -6.59 -4.87 15.08
C ALA A 77 -7.12 -6.30 14.83
N ARG A 78 -8.32 -6.43 14.24
CA ARG A 78 -8.89 -7.73 13.89
C ARG A 78 -8.10 -8.45 12.81
N VAL A 79 -7.64 -7.71 11.77
CA VAL A 79 -6.77 -8.24 10.71
C VAL A 79 -5.41 -8.66 11.27
N ALA A 80 -4.73 -7.79 12.03
CA ALA A 80 -3.42 -8.08 12.60
C ALA A 80 -3.45 -9.30 13.54
N GLY A 81 -4.52 -9.45 14.34
CA GLY A 81 -4.70 -10.61 15.22
C GLY A 81 -5.07 -11.91 14.49
N ALA A 82 -5.45 -11.86 13.22
CA ALA A 82 -5.85 -13.04 12.45
C ALA A 82 -4.70 -13.70 11.68
N ILE A 83 -3.61 -12.96 11.41
CA ILE A 83 -2.50 -13.41 10.56
C ILE A 83 -1.14 -13.12 11.20
N GLY A 84 -0.12 -13.89 10.83
CA GLY A 84 1.27 -13.66 11.23
C GLY A 84 2.09 -12.82 10.25
N LEU A 85 1.46 -12.14 9.29
CA LEU A 85 2.16 -11.33 8.29
C LEU A 85 2.24 -9.86 8.72
N PRO A 86 3.27 -9.12 8.23
CA PRO A 86 3.34 -7.69 8.38
C PRO A 86 2.09 -7.00 7.82
N VAL A 87 1.44 -6.17 8.65
CA VAL A 87 0.27 -5.37 8.24
C VAL A 87 0.71 -3.93 8.00
N GLY A 88 0.13 -3.30 7.00
CA GLY A 88 0.26 -1.88 6.69
C GLY A 88 -1.07 -1.15 6.67
N VAL A 89 -1.01 0.17 6.79
CA VAL A 89 -2.18 1.04 6.88
C VAL A 89 -2.09 2.18 5.87
N VAL A 90 -3.20 2.42 5.17
CA VAL A 90 -3.40 3.62 4.33
C VAL A 90 -4.67 4.31 4.81
N VAL A 91 -4.63 5.61 5.03
CA VAL A 91 -5.77 6.37 5.57
C VAL A 91 -6.08 7.57 4.69
N GLY A 92 -7.34 7.66 4.30
CA GLY A 92 -7.86 8.76 3.51
C GLY A 92 -7.13 8.94 2.19
N HIS A 93 -7.23 10.15 1.63
CA HIS A 93 -6.41 10.47 0.48
C HIS A 93 -4.94 10.63 0.91
N ASN A 94 -4.67 11.36 2.03
CA ASN A 94 -3.30 11.59 2.51
C ASN A 94 -3.21 11.85 4.02
N ASP A 95 -3.86 11.04 4.86
CA ASP A 95 -3.78 11.20 6.32
C ASP A 95 -2.64 10.36 6.93
N GLY A 96 -1.40 10.76 6.63
CA GLY A 96 -0.21 10.09 7.13
C GLY A 96 -0.12 10.02 8.66
N PRO A 97 -0.39 11.10 9.41
CA PRO A 97 -0.40 11.06 10.88
C PRO A 97 -1.41 10.08 11.47
N ALA A 98 -2.65 10.04 10.94
CA ALA A 98 -3.65 9.07 11.38
C ALA A 98 -3.22 7.63 11.04
N ALA A 99 -2.64 7.41 9.86
CA ALA A 99 -2.08 6.11 9.49
C ALA A 99 -1.02 5.63 10.48
N VAL A 100 -0.09 6.52 10.89
CA VAL A 100 0.93 6.21 11.91
C VAL A 100 0.31 5.88 13.26
N ALA A 101 -0.70 6.65 13.69
CA ALA A 101 -1.37 6.43 14.97
C ALA A 101 -2.10 5.08 15.00
N ILE A 102 -2.84 4.75 13.93
CA ILE A 102 -3.50 3.46 13.78
C ILE A 102 -2.46 2.34 13.75
N ALA A 103 -1.44 2.47 12.89
CA ALA A 103 -0.41 1.45 12.73
C ALA A 103 0.32 1.14 14.04
N HIS A 104 0.64 2.17 14.83
CA HIS A 104 1.21 1.99 16.16
C HIS A 104 0.27 1.23 17.10
N SER A 105 -1.02 1.59 17.10
CA SER A 105 -2.02 1.02 18.01
C SER A 105 -2.35 -0.45 17.72
N ILE A 106 -2.19 -0.90 16.46
CA ILE A 106 -2.45 -2.28 16.04
C ILE A 106 -1.17 -3.09 15.80
N GLU A 107 -0.01 -2.56 16.18
CA GLU A 107 1.32 -3.17 15.96
C GLU A 107 1.62 -3.46 14.49
N ALA A 108 1.08 -2.63 13.58
CA ALA A 108 1.37 -2.76 12.15
C ALA A 108 2.82 -2.37 11.82
N ARG A 109 3.35 -2.93 10.74
CA ARG A 109 4.75 -2.77 10.35
C ARG A 109 5.01 -1.49 9.56
N PHE A 110 4.07 -1.08 8.71
CA PHE A 110 4.29 0.05 7.80
C PHE A 110 3.02 0.87 7.57
N VAL A 111 3.21 2.09 7.07
CA VAL A 111 2.16 2.93 6.51
C VAL A 111 2.50 3.30 5.08
N ARG A 112 1.49 3.44 4.21
CA ARG A 112 1.66 4.06 2.90
C ARG A 112 1.16 5.50 2.96
N VAL A 113 1.99 6.44 2.50
CA VAL A 113 1.66 7.86 2.40
C VAL A 113 1.77 8.26 0.93
N LYS A 114 0.66 8.71 0.33
CA LYS A 114 0.59 8.98 -1.11
C LYS A 114 1.31 10.26 -1.52
N VAL A 115 1.23 11.30 -0.69
CA VAL A 115 1.99 12.56 -0.85
C VAL A 115 2.74 12.81 0.45
N LEU A 116 3.96 12.30 0.56
CA LEU A 116 4.76 12.47 1.77
C LEU A 116 5.47 13.82 1.77
N THR A 117 5.99 14.24 0.62
CA THR A 117 6.68 15.52 0.40
C THR A 117 6.12 16.23 -0.83
N GLY A 118 6.31 17.52 -0.93
CA GLY A 118 5.82 18.31 -2.07
C GLY A 118 4.33 18.55 -2.05
N VAL A 119 3.72 18.72 -3.23
CA VAL A 119 2.30 19.01 -3.44
C VAL A 119 1.80 18.29 -4.67
N SER A 120 0.58 17.77 -4.60
CA SER A 120 -0.18 17.25 -5.75
C SER A 120 -1.52 17.98 -5.89
N ALA A 121 -2.03 18.07 -7.12
CA ALA A 121 -3.35 18.60 -7.43
C ALA A 121 -4.27 17.48 -7.92
N GLY A 122 -5.40 17.27 -7.26
CA GLY A 122 -6.33 16.19 -7.56
C GLY A 122 -7.79 16.58 -7.34
N PRO A 123 -8.74 15.63 -7.39
CA PRO A 123 -10.16 15.89 -7.20
C PRO A 123 -10.50 16.55 -5.86
N SER A 124 -9.70 16.29 -4.82
CA SER A 124 -9.86 16.89 -3.48
C SER A 124 -9.16 18.24 -3.32
N GLY A 125 -8.66 18.83 -4.42
CA GLY A 125 -7.88 20.08 -4.41
C GLY A 125 -6.37 19.84 -4.28
N PHE A 126 -5.66 20.75 -3.62
CA PHE A 126 -4.24 20.59 -3.35
C PHE A 126 -4.03 19.63 -2.17
N ILE A 127 -3.16 18.65 -2.39
CA ILE A 127 -2.74 17.68 -1.39
C ILE A 127 -1.29 18.00 -1.06
N GLU A 128 -1.08 18.54 0.13
CA GLU A 128 0.25 18.89 0.63
C GLU A 128 0.93 17.70 1.28
N GLY A 129 2.26 17.66 1.16
CA GLY A 129 3.09 16.66 1.83
C GLY A 129 2.97 16.76 3.34
N CYS A 130 2.87 15.61 4.01
CA CYS A 130 2.64 15.51 5.45
C CYS A 130 3.83 14.92 6.22
N SER A 131 5.05 15.02 5.67
CA SER A 131 6.26 14.43 6.27
C SER A 131 6.55 14.94 7.69
N VAL A 132 6.33 16.23 7.92
CA VAL A 132 6.55 16.86 9.25
C VAL A 132 5.58 16.28 10.27
N GLU A 133 4.29 16.18 9.94
CA GLU A 133 3.27 15.64 10.83
C GLU A 133 3.46 14.14 11.06
N VAL A 134 3.87 13.39 10.02
CA VAL A 134 4.23 11.97 10.15
C VAL A 134 5.41 11.80 11.11
N ALA A 135 6.47 12.59 10.94
CA ALA A 135 7.63 12.54 11.84
C ALA A 135 7.27 12.93 13.28
N ALA A 136 6.44 13.97 13.45
CA ALA A 136 5.95 14.40 14.76
C ALA A 136 5.13 13.30 15.44
N MET A 137 4.23 12.63 14.71
CA MET A 137 3.43 11.53 15.24
C MET A 137 4.29 10.32 15.61
N LYS A 138 5.23 9.93 14.75
CA LYS A 138 6.19 8.85 15.06
C LYS A 138 6.98 9.15 16.33
N ARG A 139 7.45 10.38 16.49
CA ARG A 139 8.18 10.82 17.69
C ARG A 139 7.31 10.80 18.94
N LEU A 140 6.08 11.31 18.84
CA LEU A 140 5.12 11.36 19.95
C LEU A 140 4.84 9.96 20.52
N LEU A 141 4.68 8.98 19.63
CA LEU A 141 4.34 7.61 19.99
C LEU A 141 5.56 6.71 20.22
N GLY A 142 6.78 7.17 19.97
CA GLY A 142 7.97 6.31 19.93
C GLY A 142 7.87 5.20 18.88
N SER A 143 7.14 5.47 17.78
CA SER A 143 6.79 4.45 16.78
C SER A 143 7.94 4.16 15.80
N GLY A 144 8.31 2.88 15.69
CA GLY A 144 9.26 2.37 14.71
C GLY A 144 8.64 2.02 13.35
N VAL A 145 7.37 2.37 13.09
CA VAL A 145 6.65 2.03 11.86
C VAL A 145 7.40 2.55 10.61
N GLU A 146 7.48 1.71 9.58
CA GLU A 146 8.07 2.10 8.29
C GLU A 146 7.11 3.02 7.52
N VAL A 147 7.66 3.98 6.77
CA VAL A 147 6.90 4.83 5.85
C VAL A 147 7.23 4.43 4.43
N TRP A 148 6.23 3.99 3.67
CA TRP A 148 6.33 3.75 2.25
C TRP A 148 5.65 4.89 1.51
N ALA A 149 6.38 5.58 0.63
CA ALA A 149 5.90 6.80 -0.02
C ALA A 149 5.73 6.60 -1.52
N ASP A 150 4.67 7.15 -2.09
CA ASP A 150 4.51 7.19 -3.53
C ASP A 150 5.45 8.25 -4.14
N ALA A 151 6.19 7.88 -5.17
CA ALA A 151 6.83 8.83 -6.05
C ALA A 151 5.86 9.20 -7.18
N PHE A 152 5.02 10.17 -6.95
CA PHE A 152 3.82 10.56 -7.65
C PHE A 152 2.62 9.67 -7.33
N GLU A 153 1.62 10.25 -6.74
CA GLU A 153 0.34 9.62 -6.44
C GLU A 153 -0.48 9.50 -7.74
N ALA A 154 -1.08 8.31 -7.97
CA ALA A 154 -1.66 7.97 -9.27
C ALA A 154 -2.97 8.69 -9.61
N SER A 155 -3.72 9.20 -8.60
CA SER A 155 -5.01 9.87 -8.80
C SER A 155 -4.91 11.39 -8.82
N SER A 156 -3.70 11.94 -8.81
CA SER A 156 -3.42 13.38 -8.82
C SER A 156 -2.23 13.73 -9.71
N VAL A 157 -2.10 15.00 -10.04
CA VAL A 157 -0.97 15.54 -10.79
C VAL A 157 0.03 16.12 -9.79
N SER A 158 1.22 15.52 -9.71
CA SER A 158 2.30 16.05 -8.87
C SER A 158 2.81 17.38 -9.42
N LEU A 159 3.02 18.35 -8.53
CA LEU A 159 3.68 19.62 -8.84
C LEU A 159 5.21 19.55 -8.61
N ALA A 160 5.74 18.40 -8.20
CA ALA A 160 7.17 18.13 -8.20
C ALA A 160 7.71 18.09 -9.64
N GLY A 161 8.94 18.55 -9.85
CA GLY A 161 9.51 18.64 -11.20
C GLY A 161 9.72 17.29 -11.88
N SER A 162 10.10 16.25 -11.12
CA SER A 162 10.30 14.89 -11.65
C SER A 162 10.03 13.85 -10.58
N ARG A 163 9.73 12.63 -11.02
CA ARG A 163 9.57 11.47 -10.14
C ARG A 163 10.86 11.15 -9.35
N GLU A 164 12.00 11.34 -10.00
CA GLU A 164 13.31 11.18 -9.36
C GLU A 164 13.49 12.16 -8.19
N TRP A 165 13.16 13.43 -8.43
CA TRP A 165 13.21 14.45 -7.38
C TRP A 165 12.27 14.08 -6.23
N ALA A 166 11.01 13.73 -6.53
CA ALA A 166 10.02 13.34 -5.52
C ALA A 166 10.47 12.13 -4.68
N ALA A 167 11.06 11.12 -5.33
CA ALA A 167 11.58 9.95 -4.63
C ALA A 167 12.77 10.29 -3.73
N ARG A 168 13.71 11.13 -4.18
CA ARG A 168 14.84 11.60 -3.36
C ARG A 168 14.39 12.39 -2.15
N GLU A 169 13.44 13.31 -2.32
CA GLU A 169 12.89 14.10 -1.23
C GLU A 169 12.13 13.24 -0.22
N ALA A 170 11.34 12.26 -0.70
CA ALA A 170 10.65 11.33 0.18
C ALA A 170 11.63 10.52 1.05
N LEU A 171 12.78 10.11 0.50
CA LEU A 171 13.81 9.39 1.26
C LEU A 171 14.58 10.31 2.19
N ALA A 172 15.16 11.37 1.65
CA ALA A 172 16.13 12.20 2.36
C ALA A 172 15.47 13.13 3.38
N PHE A 173 14.33 13.73 3.02
CA PHE A 173 13.59 14.69 3.84
C PHE A 173 12.39 14.05 4.55
N GLY A 174 11.62 13.23 3.81
CA GLY A 174 10.42 12.60 4.32
C GLY A 174 10.67 11.37 5.21
N GLY A 175 11.87 10.81 5.21
CA GLY A 175 12.21 9.61 5.98
C GLY A 175 11.51 8.35 5.48
N ALA A 176 11.23 8.26 4.18
CA ALA A 176 10.63 7.07 3.58
C ALA A 176 11.60 5.87 3.64
N HIS A 177 11.05 4.67 3.86
CA HIS A 177 11.78 3.41 3.91
C HIS A 177 11.64 2.61 2.60
N ALA A 178 10.66 2.95 1.77
CA ALA A 178 10.44 2.38 0.45
C ALA A 178 9.74 3.40 -0.45
N ILE A 179 9.95 3.28 -1.76
CA ILE A 179 9.31 4.11 -2.77
C ILE A 179 8.33 3.26 -3.58
N ILE A 180 7.12 3.76 -3.74
CA ILE A 180 6.06 3.14 -4.54
C ILE A 180 5.96 3.91 -5.86
N VAL A 181 5.92 3.16 -6.96
CA VAL A 181 5.83 3.70 -8.32
C VAL A 181 4.55 3.19 -8.98
N THR A 182 3.67 4.12 -9.33
CA THR A 182 2.45 3.84 -10.09
C THR A 182 2.46 4.68 -11.37
N GLU A 183 2.11 4.07 -12.49
CA GLU A 183 2.06 4.75 -13.80
C GLU A 183 0.75 4.49 -14.52
N ASP A 184 0.26 5.48 -15.25
CA ASP A 184 -0.94 5.33 -16.07
C ASP A 184 -0.75 4.36 -17.23
N GLY A 185 0.46 4.27 -17.76
CA GLY A 185 0.87 3.28 -18.75
C GLY A 185 1.00 1.84 -18.21
N GLY A 186 0.60 1.59 -16.96
CA GLY A 186 0.58 0.29 -16.33
C GLY A 186 1.97 -0.24 -15.95
N VAL A 187 2.07 -1.56 -15.75
CA VAL A 187 3.27 -2.23 -15.23
C VAL A 187 4.51 -1.95 -16.06
N ARG A 188 4.40 -1.92 -17.40
CA ARG A 188 5.57 -1.66 -18.27
C ARG A 188 6.18 -0.28 -18.00
N ALA A 189 5.34 0.76 -17.93
CA ALA A 189 5.80 2.11 -17.65
C ALA A 189 6.37 2.22 -16.22
N ALA A 190 5.74 1.56 -15.24
CA ALA A 190 6.25 1.52 -13.88
C ALA A 190 7.64 0.87 -13.79
N LEU A 191 7.88 -0.21 -14.50
CA LEU A 191 9.19 -0.87 -14.59
C LEU A 191 10.26 0.03 -15.24
N GLN A 192 9.91 0.81 -16.26
CA GLN A 192 10.82 1.79 -16.86
C GLN A 192 11.18 2.89 -15.85
N SER A 193 10.19 3.41 -15.13
CA SER A 193 10.43 4.41 -14.07
C SER A 193 11.28 3.83 -12.93
N ILE A 194 11.04 2.59 -12.51
CA ILE A 194 11.87 1.91 -11.50
C ILE A 194 13.32 1.76 -11.97
N ALA A 195 13.55 1.37 -13.24
CA ALA A 195 14.89 1.25 -13.78
C ALA A 195 15.64 2.59 -13.76
N ALA A 196 14.97 3.69 -14.10
CA ALA A 196 15.55 5.03 -14.00
C ALA A 196 15.86 5.41 -12.53
N LEU A 197 14.93 5.15 -11.61
CA LEU A 197 15.12 5.43 -10.17
C LEU A 197 16.26 4.62 -9.56
N ARG A 198 16.50 3.38 -10.00
CA ARG A 198 17.64 2.57 -9.52
C ARG A 198 18.98 3.25 -9.71
N SER A 199 19.15 4.00 -10.81
CA SER A 199 20.39 4.74 -11.10
C SER A 199 20.52 6.03 -10.29
N ALA A 200 19.41 6.53 -9.75
CA ALA A 200 19.32 7.85 -9.13
C ALA A 200 19.23 7.80 -7.59
N LEU A 201 18.86 6.67 -7.02
CA LEU A 201 18.62 6.49 -5.59
C LEU A 201 19.68 5.58 -4.94
N PRO A 202 19.81 5.58 -3.60
CA PRO A 202 20.66 4.62 -2.91
C PRO A 202 20.35 3.18 -3.32
N PRO A 203 21.39 2.32 -3.50
CA PRO A 203 21.24 0.98 -4.09
C PRO A 203 20.26 0.07 -3.35
N ASP A 204 20.14 0.25 -2.04
CA ASP A 204 19.30 -0.59 -1.18
C ASP A 204 17.88 -0.05 -1.00
N THR A 205 17.50 1.03 -1.72
CA THR A 205 16.16 1.58 -1.67
C THR A 205 15.15 0.58 -2.25
N PRO A 206 14.18 0.10 -1.47
CA PRO A 206 13.15 -0.76 -2.00
C PRO A 206 12.22 0.02 -2.94
N LEU A 207 12.03 -0.49 -4.17
CA LEU A 207 11.17 0.10 -5.19
C LEU A 207 10.03 -0.87 -5.52
N LEU A 208 8.79 -0.48 -5.19
CA LEU A 208 7.60 -1.29 -5.35
C LEU A 208 6.69 -0.74 -6.46
N ILE A 209 6.00 -1.64 -7.16
CA ILE A 209 4.92 -1.25 -8.08
C ILE A 209 3.63 -1.07 -7.29
N GLY A 210 2.97 0.10 -7.43
CA GLY A 210 1.84 0.54 -6.64
C GLY A 210 0.46 0.05 -7.11
N GLY A 211 0.39 -0.92 -8.03
CA GLY A 211 -0.87 -1.48 -8.53
C GLY A 211 -0.84 -1.84 -10.01
N ARG A 212 -2.03 -2.13 -10.57
CA ARG A 212 -2.22 -2.53 -12.00
C ARG A 212 -1.48 -3.82 -12.42
N ALA A 213 -0.90 -4.56 -11.49
CA ALA A 213 -0.31 -5.85 -11.78
C ALA A 213 -1.41 -6.89 -12.05
N THR A 214 -1.15 -7.73 -13.03
CA THR A 214 -1.99 -8.87 -13.41
C THR A 214 -1.16 -10.15 -13.38
N LEU A 215 -1.80 -11.30 -13.41
CA LEU A 215 -1.09 -12.59 -13.47
C LEU A 215 -0.10 -12.64 -14.62
N ALA A 216 -0.48 -12.09 -15.79
CA ALA A 216 0.38 -12.06 -16.98
C ALA A 216 1.64 -11.20 -16.83
N THR A 217 1.60 -10.20 -15.96
CA THR A 217 2.73 -9.27 -15.75
C THR A 217 3.63 -9.64 -14.58
N MET A 218 3.22 -10.61 -13.73
CA MET A 218 3.90 -10.91 -12.46
C MET A 218 5.36 -11.32 -12.62
N SER A 219 5.71 -12.11 -13.65
CA SER A 219 7.11 -12.49 -13.87
C SER A 219 7.99 -11.26 -14.10
N ALA A 220 7.58 -10.36 -15.00
CA ALA A 220 8.31 -9.12 -15.27
C ALA A 220 8.39 -8.21 -14.03
N VAL A 221 7.32 -8.17 -13.23
CA VAL A 221 7.27 -7.40 -11.97
C VAL A 221 8.31 -7.92 -10.97
N ILE A 222 8.38 -9.23 -10.78
CA ILE A 222 9.37 -9.86 -9.89
C ILE A 222 10.80 -9.65 -10.42
N ASP A 223 11.00 -9.61 -11.74
CA ASP A 223 12.30 -9.36 -12.35
C ASP A 223 12.79 -7.93 -12.15
N GLY A 224 11.90 -6.95 -12.23
CA GLY A 224 12.25 -5.54 -12.31
C GLY A 224 12.04 -4.72 -11.07
N SER A 225 11.39 -5.24 -10.00
CA SER A 225 11.07 -4.50 -8.77
C SER A 225 11.40 -5.30 -7.50
N ASP A 226 11.25 -4.68 -6.34
CA ASP A 226 11.42 -5.33 -5.03
C ASP A 226 10.09 -5.74 -4.41
N GLY A 227 8.97 -5.42 -5.07
CA GLY A 227 7.66 -5.81 -4.61
C GLY A 227 6.55 -5.20 -5.45
N VAL A 228 5.33 -5.65 -5.17
CA VAL A 228 4.12 -5.19 -5.84
C VAL A 228 2.95 -5.14 -4.87
N ILE A 229 2.12 -4.13 -5.06
CA ILE A 229 0.85 -3.95 -4.33
C ILE A 229 -0.27 -4.40 -5.26
N VAL A 230 -1.03 -5.41 -4.86
CA VAL A 230 -2.15 -5.98 -5.63
C VAL A 230 -3.44 -5.75 -4.87
N GLY A 231 -4.40 -5.10 -5.47
CA GLY A 231 -5.70 -4.79 -4.87
C GLY A 231 -6.86 -5.26 -5.75
N SER A 232 -7.35 -4.43 -6.66
CA SER A 232 -8.55 -4.71 -7.47
C SER A 232 -8.47 -6.02 -8.29
N ALA A 233 -7.29 -6.43 -8.70
CA ALA A 233 -7.10 -7.70 -9.39
C ALA A 233 -7.38 -8.94 -8.53
N LEU A 234 -7.52 -8.80 -7.22
CA LEU A 234 -7.84 -9.87 -6.27
C LEU A 234 -9.34 -10.00 -5.99
N LYS A 235 -10.15 -9.06 -6.47
CA LYS A 235 -11.58 -9.00 -6.14
C LYS A 235 -12.41 -9.89 -7.06
N ASP A 236 -13.42 -10.54 -6.48
CA ASP A 236 -14.41 -11.37 -7.19
C ASP A 236 -15.47 -10.53 -7.93
N SER A 237 -15.62 -9.26 -7.54
CA SER A 237 -16.60 -8.32 -8.10
C SER A 237 -16.13 -6.87 -7.95
N ASN A 238 -16.95 -5.92 -8.40
CA ASN A 238 -16.68 -4.47 -8.28
C ASN A 238 -17.51 -3.78 -7.18
N GLY A 239 -18.25 -4.54 -6.36
CA GLY A 239 -19.06 -3.99 -5.28
C GLY A 239 -18.25 -3.62 -4.04
N TYR A 240 -18.89 -2.91 -3.10
CA TYR A 240 -18.29 -2.63 -1.78
C TYR A 240 -18.17 -3.88 -0.90
N ASP A 241 -18.96 -4.89 -1.17
CA ASP A 241 -18.95 -6.21 -0.56
C ASP A 241 -18.01 -7.21 -1.25
N ALA A 242 -17.29 -6.74 -2.29
CA ALA A 242 -16.36 -7.57 -3.05
C ALA A 242 -15.29 -8.18 -2.14
N ARG A 243 -15.15 -9.51 -2.23
CA ARG A 243 -14.21 -10.28 -1.43
C ARG A 243 -12.96 -10.64 -2.23
N VAL A 244 -11.93 -11.05 -1.53
CA VAL A 244 -10.75 -11.64 -2.17
C VAL A 244 -11.13 -12.98 -2.78
N ASP A 245 -10.91 -13.15 -4.09
CA ASP A 245 -11.04 -14.43 -4.77
C ASP A 245 -9.86 -15.35 -4.43
N PRO A 246 -10.09 -16.47 -3.70
CA PRO A 246 -9.01 -17.37 -3.28
C PRO A 246 -8.23 -17.98 -4.45
N HIS A 247 -8.91 -18.24 -5.57
CA HIS A 247 -8.28 -18.81 -6.74
C HIS A 247 -7.28 -17.84 -7.37
N THR A 248 -7.70 -16.62 -7.60
CA THR A 248 -6.82 -15.55 -8.12
C THR A 248 -5.66 -15.25 -7.16
N ALA A 249 -5.93 -15.18 -5.86
CA ALA A 249 -4.89 -14.99 -4.84
C ALA A 249 -3.83 -16.11 -4.90
N ALA A 250 -4.26 -17.38 -4.95
CA ALA A 250 -3.38 -18.53 -5.06
C ALA A 250 -2.51 -18.49 -6.34
N GLN A 251 -3.07 -18.03 -7.47
CA GLN A 251 -2.30 -17.88 -8.71
C GLN A 251 -1.17 -16.84 -8.57
N PHE A 252 -1.40 -15.68 -7.94
CA PHE A 252 -0.35 -14.69 -7.67
C PHE A 252 0.77 -15.25 -6.79
N GLY A 253 0.43 -15.94 -5.71
CA GLY A 253 1.41 -16.57 -4.83
C GLY A 253 2.21 -17.67 -5.53
N HIS A 254 1.55 -18.50 -6.33
CA HIS A 254 2.19 -19.57 -7.10
C HIS A 254 3.21 -19.04 -8.11
N ILE A 255 2.85 -18.01 -8.89
CA ILE A 255 3.78 -17.38 -9.83
C ILE A 255 5.00 -16.81 -9.10
N ARG A 256 4.77 -16.12 -7.95
CA ARG A 256 5.87 -15.64 -7.12
C ARG A 256 6.81 -16.77 -6.72
N GLN A 257 6.28 -17.86 -6.20
CA GLN A 257 7.07 -19.01 -5.76
C GLN A 257 7.85 -19.64 -6.93
N GLN A 258 7.21 -19.85 -8.07
CA GLN A 258 7.88 -20.43 -9.26
C GLN A 258 9.05 -19.57 -9.73
N VAL A 259 8.86 -18.25 -9.88
CA VAL A 259 9.91 -17.36 -10.39
C VAL A 259 11.09 -17.29 -9.41
N LEU A 260 10.82 -17.23 -8.10
CA LEU A 260 11.88 -17.18 -7.10
C LEU A 260 12.66 -18.49 -7.00
N SER A 261 11.98 -19.64 -7.07
CA SER A 261 12.63 -20.97 -7.06
C SER A 261 13.49 -21.20 -8.30
N ALA A 262 13.02 -20.81 -9.49
CA ALA A 262 13.80 -20.92 -10.73
C ALA A 262 15.12 -20.14 -10.68
N ARG A 263 15.13 -18.99 -9.99
CA ARG A 263 16.35 -18.18 -9.82
C ARG A 263 17.36 -18.77 -8.83
N GLN A 264 16.87 -19.39 -7.75
CA GLN A 264 17.75 -20.08 -6.80
C GLN A 264 18.44 -21.26 -7.46
N GLY A 265 17.72 -22.02 -8.31
CA GLY A 265 18.28 -23.12 -9.08
C GLY A 265 19.26 -22.69 -10.20
N ALA A 266 19.16 -21.47 -10.72
CA ALA A 266 20.08 -20.95 -11.74
C ALA A 266 21.34 -20.30 -11.15
N ALA A 267 21.40 -20.08 -9.84
CA ALA A 267 22.54 -19.48 -9.12
C ALA A 267 23.50 -20.54 -8.54
N VAL A 268 23.18 -21.82 -8.68
CA VAL A 268 24.01 -22.98 -8.33
C VAL A 268 24.67 -23.56 -9.57
#